data_003576fc29cff8d453868e4833b9054a
#
_entry.id   003576fc29cff8d453868e4833b9054a
#
_cell.length_a   1.000
_cell.length_b   1.000
_cell.length_c   1.000
_cell.angle_alpha   90.00
_cell.angle_beta   90.00
_cell.angle_gamma   90.00
#
_symmetry.space_group_name_H-M   'P 1'
#
loop_
_entity.id
_entity.type
_entity.pdbx_description
1 polymer ?
#
loop_
_entity_poly.entity_id
_entity_poly.type
_entity_poly.pdbx_seq_one_letter_code
_entity_poly.pdbx_strand_id
1 'polypeptide(L)'
;TGLAPRPLHDALPIHSGVKGGKSARFSRAPVSHSQGRSTAVTDVVSDHEMPEHYKSGYILGHPKGLYMLFATEMWERFSYYGMRTLLIFYLTKHFLFTDGKASMIYGAYTALVYLVPVIGGVIADRYLGARKAVTFGSILLVLGHFGMAFEGPPAMLDGEIVTRSQTHLQIFFLSLALIIGGVGFLKANISTIVGRLYAQNDPRRDSGFTIFYMGINLGAFIAAL
;
A
#
# COMPACT_ATOMS: atom_id res chain seq x y z
N THR A 1 -49.62 -22.22 14.29
CA THR A 1 -50.14 -20.84 14.24
C THR A 1 -49.21 -20.02 13.34
N GLY A 2 -49.70 -19.86 12.10
CA GLY A 2 -49.01 -19.16 11.05
C GLY A 2 -49.22 -17.66 11.10
N LEU A 3 -48.25 -16.94 10.49
CA LEU A 3 -48.42 -15.59 10.05
C LEU A 3 -47.77 -15.44 8.67
N ALA A 4 -48.65 -15.25 7.67
CA ALA A 4 -48.30 -15.01 6.28
C ALA A 4 -47.89 -13.50 6.07
N PRO A 5 -47.04 -13.22 5.08
CA PRO A 5 -46.64 -11.85 4.75
C PRO A 5 -47.75 -11.16 3.91
N ARG A 6 -48.02 -9.88 4.23
CA ARG A 6 -48.93 -9.00 3.51
C ARG A 6 -48.23 -8.35 2.30
N PRO A 7 -48.92 -8.19 1.16
CA PRO A 7 -48.40 -7.45 0.01
C PRO A 7 -48.65 -5.93 0.19
N LEU A 8 -47.65 -5.13 -0.16
CA LEU A 8 -47.69 -3.69 -0.30
C LEU A 8 -48.22 -3.32 -1.69
N HIS A 9 -49.50 -3.00 -1.76
CA HIS A 9 -50.12 -2.18 -2.81
C HIS A 9 -50.96 -1.13 -2.10
N ASP A 10 -50.53 0.11 -2.16
CA ASP A 10 -51.47 1.23 -2.11
C ASP A 10 -50.89 2.43 -2.84
N ALA A 11 -51.67 2.85 -3.80
CA ALA A 11 -51.45 3.84 -4.81
C ALA A 11 -51.47 5.27 -4.24
N LEU A 12 -50.68 6.16 -4.82
CA LEU A 12 -50.81 7.61 -4.67
C LEU A 12 -51.67 8.16 -5.81
N PRO A 13 -52.56 9.13 -5.55
CA PRO A 13 -53.52 9.66 -6.51
C PRO A 13 -52.88 10.71 -7.43
N ILE A 14 -53.27 10.61 -8.70
CA ILE A 14 -52.99 11.54 -9.80
C ILE A 14 -53.90 12.77 -9.63
N HIS A 15 -53.33 13.95 -9.45
CA HIS A 15 -54.03 15.20 -9.59
C HIS A 15 -53.86 15.77 -11.00
N SER A 16 -54.93 15.72 -11.79
CA SER A 16 -55.12 16.40 -13.04
C SER A 16 -55.38 17.90 -12.81
N GLY A 17 -54.63 18.75 -13.47
CA GLY A 17 -54.84 20.19 -13.50
C GLY A 17 -54.37 20.77 -14.82
N VAL A 18 -55.22 20.72 -15.86
CA VAL A 18 -55.04 21.40 -17.13
C VAL A 18 -55.48 22.86 -16.99
N LYS A 19 -54.62 23.83 -17.32
CA LYS A 19 -55.01 25.15 -17.89
C LYS A 19 -53.86 25.72 -18.73
N GLY A 20 -54.03 25.75 -19.99
CA GLY A 20 -53.99 26.64 -21.10
C GLY A 20 -52.99 27.80 -21.07
N GLY A 21 -52.17 27.92 -22.16
CA GLY A 21 -51.58 29.20 -22.45
C GLY A 21 -50.33 29.14 -23.36
N LYS A 22 -50.60 29.44 -24.65
CA LYS A 22 -49.71 30.09 -25.63
C LYS A 22 -48.63 29.27 -26.30
N SER A 23 -48.97 28.88 -27.54
CA SER A 23 -48.12 28.50 -28.65
C SER A 23 -46.93 29.46 -28.86
N ALA A 24 -45.73 29.02 -28.53
CA ALA A 24 -44.49 29.61 -29.03
C ALA A 24 -43.96 28.75 -30.18
N ARG A 25 -43.98 29.32 -31.36
CA ARG A 25 -43.53 28.73 -32.61
C ARG A 25 -41.98 28.62 -32.54
N PHE A 26 -41.45 27.42 -32.21
CA PHE A 26 -40.03 27.14 -32.30
C PHE A 26 -39.68 26.82 -33.75
N SER A 27 -38.96 27.76 -34.34
CA SER A 27 -38.33 27.59 -35.65
C SER A 27 -37.28 26.45 -35.56
N ARG A 28 -37.52 25.37 -36.33
CA ARG A 28 -36.54 24.30 -36.50
C ARG A 28 -35.40 24.79 -37.41
N ALA A 29 -34.23 25.01 -36.81
CA ALA A 29 -32.99 25.09 -37.57
C ALA A 29 -32.64 23.69 -38.15
N PRO A 30 -32.07 23.61 -39.36
CA PRO A 30 -31.73 22.32 -39.97
C PRO A 30 -30.61 21.66 -39.19
N VAL A 31 -30.86 20.43 -38.75
CA VAL A 31 -29.82 19.55 -38.16
C VAL A 31 -28.94 19.11 -39.28
N SER A 32 -27.70 19.64 -39.36
CA SER A 32 -26.66 19.12 -40.21
C SER A 32 -26.25 17.76 -39.66
N HIS A 33 -26.51 16.69 -40.39
CA HIS A 33 -25.89 15.38 -40.19
C HIS A 33 -24.38 15.49 -40.45
N SER A 34 -23.59 15.85 -39.46
CA SER A 34 -22.17 15.53 -39.45
C SER A 34 -22.06 14.07 -39.04
N GLN A 35 -21.60 13.23 -40.00
CA GLN A 35 -21.21 11.86 -39.76
C GLN A 35 -20.23 11.80 -38.57
N GLY A 36 -20.72 11.33 -37.42
CA GLY A 36 -19.90 11.03 -36.29
C GLY A 36 -18.95 9.91 -36.64
N ARG A 37 -17.71 10.28 -36.96
CA ARG A 37 -16.58 9.37 -36.90
C ARG A 37 -16.50 8.94 -35.43
N SER A 38 -16.76 7.67 -35.17
CA SER A 38 -16.40 7.02 -33.94
C SER A 38 -14.87 7.12 -33.80
N THR A 39 -14.41 8.21 -33.19
CA THR A 39 -13.05 8.30 -32.70
C THR A 39 -13.01 7.43 -31.46
N ALA A 40 -12.37 6.27 -31.61
CA ALA A 40 -11.96 5.44 -30.50
C ALA A 40 -11.33 6.33 -29.44
N VAL A 41 -11.70 6.06 -28.17
CA VAL A 41 -11.16 6.69 -26.99
C VAL A 41 -9.66 6.36 -26.89
N THR A 42 -8.85 7.10 -27.62
CA THR A 42 -7.41 7.22 -27.49
C THR A 42 -7.03 8.69 -27.65
N ASP A 43 -7.77 9.57 -26.97
CA ASP A 43 -7.23 10.87 -26.65
C ASP A 43 -6.19 10.64 -25.53
N VAL A 44 -5.05 10.12 -25.96
CA VAL A 44 -3.79 10.33 -25.27
C VAL A 44 -3.71 11.84 -25.09
N VAL A 45 -3.85 12.33 -23.85
CA VAL A 45 -3.59 13.72 -23.50
C VAL A 45 -2.27 14.05 -24.16
N SER A 46 -2.31 14.90 -25.18
CA SER A 46 -1.12 15.21 -25.96
C SER A 46 -0.13 15.87 -24.99
N ASP A 47 1.15 15.49 -25.05
CA ASP A 47 2.22 16.05 -24.21
C ASP A 47 2.27 17.60 -24.24
N HIS A 48 1.51 18.22 -25.15
CA HIS A 48 1.38 19.66 -25.31
C HIS A 48 0.52 20.36 -24.23
N GLU A 49 -0.39 19.66 -23.58
CA GLU A 49 -1.29 20.24 -22.58
C GLU A 49 -0.78 20.13 -21.13
N MET A 50 0.33 19.42 -20.93
CA MET A 50 0.92 19.30 -19.58
C MET A 50 1.80 20.51 -19.27
N PRO A 51 1.67 21.09 -18.07
CA PRO A 51 2.57 22.16 -17.61
C PRO A 51 4.04 21.75 -17.73
N GLU A 52 4.90 22.67 -18.12
CA GLU A 52 6.34 22.44 -18.36
C GLU A 52 7.08 21.73 -17.21
N HIS A 53 6.71 22.01 -15.96
CA HIS A 53 7.27 21.36 -14.78
C HIS A 53 6.92 19.86 -14.66
N TYR A 54 5.90 19.41 -15.40
CA TYR A 54 5.56 17.99 -15.49
C TYR A 54 6.39 17.25 -16.54
N LYS A 55 6.79 17.91 -17.65
CA LYS A 55 7.50 17.28 -18.76
C LYS A 55 8.87 16.73 -18.38
N SER A 56 9.61 17.40 -17.50
CA SER A 56 10.96 16.96 -17.07
C SER A 56 10.94 15.82 -16.04
N GLY A 57 9.79 15.47 -15.53
CA GLY A 57 9.61 14.51 -14.43
C GLY A 57 9.03 13.15 -14.80
N TYR A 58 8.87 12.83 -16.10
CA TYR A 58 8.24 11.58 -16.56
C TYR A 58 9.26 10.60 -17.17
N ILE A 59 9.01 9.31 -16.96
CA ILE A 59 9.70 8.18 -17.59
C ILE A 59 8.61 7.21 -18.05
N LEU A 60 8.65 6.76 -19.30
CA LEU A 60 7.66 5.82 -19.88
C LEU A 60 6.20 6.25 -19.62
N GLY A 61 5.93 7.55 -19.68
CA GLY A 61 4.58 8.08 -19.47
C GLY A 61 4.14 8.21 -17.99
N HIS A 62 4.98 7.85 -17.02
CA HIS A 62 4.67 7.92 -15.60
C HIS A 62 5.63 8.86 -14.84
N PRO A 63 5.21 9.49 -13.74
CA PRO A 63 6.07 10.33 -12.90
C PRO A 63 7.30 9.55 -12.40
N LYS A 64 8.48 10.15 -12.42
CA LYS A 64 9.73 9.55 -11.90
C LYS A 64 9.60 9.04 -10.47
N GLY A 65 8.79 9.72 -9.65
CA GLY A 65 8.49 9.32 -8.28
C GLY A 65 7.88 7.92 -8.17
N LEU A 66 7.13 7.47 -9.18
CA LEU A 66 6.56 6.12 -9.21
C LEU A 66 7.66 5.05 -9.19
N TYR A 67 8.71 5.21 -9.99
CA TYR A 67 9.79 4.22 -10.07
C TYR A 67 10.63 4.19 -8.80
N MET A 68 10.79 5.33 -8.12
CA MET A 68 11.40 5.38 -6.80
C MET A 68 10.57 4.62 -5.76
N LEU A 69 9.25 4.84 -5.76
CA LEU A 69 8.34 4.12 -4.84
C LEU A 69 8.24 2.64 -5.18
N PHE A 70 8.23 2.27 -6.46
CA PHE A 70 8.32 0.90 -6.93
C PHE A 70 9.57 0.20 -6.39
N ALA A 71 10.75 0.81 -6.59
CA ALA A 71 12.02 0.24 -6.13
C ALA A 71 12.07 0.15 -4.60
N THR A 72 11.58 1.17 -3.89
CA THR A 72 11.52 1.18 -2.42
C THR A 72 10.65 0.04 -1.90
N GLU A 73 9.45 -0.12 -2.44
CA GLU A 73 8.53 -1.17 -2.02
C GLU A 73 9.04 -2.57 -2.41
N MET A 74 9.58 -2.71 -3.62
CA MET A 74 10.20 -3.97 -4.07
C MET A 74 11.30 -4.41 -3.12
N TRP A 75 12.20 -3.49 -2.73
CA TRP A 75 13.31 -3.78 -1.83
C TRP A 75 12.86 -4.06 -0.40
N GLU A 76 11.84 -3.33 0.07
CA GLU A 76 11.21 -3.58 1.36
C GLU A 76 10.58 -4.97 1.42
N ARG A 77 9.83 -5.36 0.37
CA ARG A 77 9.24 -6.70 0.28
C ARG A 77 10.29 -7.80 0.22
N PHE A 78 11.31 -7.62 -0.61
CA PHE A 78 12.45 -8.55 -0.65
C PHE A 78 13.06 -8.75 0.75
N SER A 79 13.38 -7.65 1.42
CA SER A 79 13.96 -7.67 2.77
C SER A 79 13.03 -8.33 3.80
N TYR A 80 11.75 -7.97 3.78
CA TYR A 80 10.75 -8.51 4.70
C TYR A 80 10.57 -10.03 4.56
N TYR A 81 10.35 -10.53 3.34
CA TYR A 81 10.14 -11.95 3.12
C TYR A 81 11.42 -12.77 3.34
N GLY A 82 12.57 -12.27 2.90
CA GLY A 82 13.87 -12.90 3.15
C GLY A 82 14.16 -13.02 4.65
N MET A 83 14.04 -11.91 5.38
CA MET A 83 14.24 -11.91 6.83
C MET A 83 13.23 -12.81 7.55
N ARG A 84 11.96 -12.79 7.15
CA ARG A 84 10.92 -13.64 7.73
C ARG A 84 11.24 -15.14 7.56
N THR A 85 11.75 -15.54 6.42
CA THR A 85 12.14 -16.94 6.15
C THR A 85 13.32 -17.35 7.03
N LEU A 86 14.29 -16.47 7.22
CA LEU A 86 15.48 -16.76 8.02
C LEU A 86 15.24 -16.64 9.52
N LEU A 87 14.24 -15.87 9.95
CA LEU A 87 13.98 -15.55 11.36
C LEU A 87 13.83 -16.81 12.23
N ILE A 88 13.04 -17.78 11.77
CA ILE A 88 12.79 -19.00 12.56
C ILE A 88 14.08 -19.82 12.72
N PHE A 89 14.89 -19.92 11.65
CA PHE A 89 16.16 -20.60 11.70
C PHE A 89 17.16 -19.87 12.62
N TYR A 90 17.18 -18.55 12.57
CA TYR A 90 18.03 -17.75 13.43
C TYR A 90 17.69 -17.93 14.92
N LEU A 91 16.41 -17.94 15.26
CA LEU A 91 15.93 -18.19 16.60
C LEU A 91 16.30 -19.60 17.11
N THR A 92 16.15 -20.62 16.26
CA THR A 92 16.37 -22.02 16.66
C THR A 92 17.82 -22.46 16.54
N LYS A 93 18.61 -21.96 15.58
CA LYS A 93 19.97 -22.40 15.31
C LYS A 93 21.03 -21.50 15.92
N HIS A 94 20.82 -20.18 15.90
CA HIS A 94 21.78 -19.23 16.47
C HIS A 94 21.53 -18.99 17.96
N PHE A 95 20.28 -18.71 18.34
CA PHE A 95 19.93 -18.50 19.75
C PHE A 95 19.50 -19.76 20.49
N LEU A 96 19.36 -20.89 19.85
CA LEU A 96 18.94 -22.16 20.45
C LEU A 96 17.64 -22.04 21.28
N PHE A 97 16.66 -21.27 20.81
CA PHE A 97 15.35 -21.29 21.39
C PHE A 97 14.64 -22.60 21.04
N THR A 98 13.81 -23.09 21.95
CA THR A 98 12.90 -24.21 21.67
C THR A 98 11.92 -23.83 20.56
N ASP A 99 11.46 -24.82 19.79
CA ASP A 99 10.55 -24.60 18.66
C ASP A 99 9.28 -23.83 19.08
N GLY A 100 8.72 -24.13 20.26
CA GLY A 100 7.56 -23.42 20.80
C GLY A 100 7.84 -21.94 21.05
N LYS A 101 8.99 -21.62 21.65
CA LYS A 101 9.38 -20.23 21.93
C LYS A 101 9.72 -19.47 20.66
N ALA A 102 10.44 -20.11 19.73
CA ALA A 102 10.76 -19.52 18.43
C ALA A 102 9.48 -19.23 17.61
N SER A 103 8.53 -20.16 17.58
CA SER A 103 7.23 -19.99 16.93
C SER A 103 6.40 -18.87 17.55
N MET A 104 6.43 -18.72 18.88
CA MET A 104 5.74 -17.64 19.57
C MET A 104 6.35 -16.27 19.20
N ILE A 105 7.67 -16.13 19.19
CA ILE A 105 8.37 -14.90 18.79
C ILE A 105 8.05 -14.57 17.32
N TYR A 106 8.14 -15.55 16.43
CA TYR A 106 7.81 -15.42 15.03
C TYR A 106 6.34 -14.97 14.81
N GLY A 107 5.41 -15.60 15.54
CA GLY A 107 3.99 -15.25 15.49
C GLY A 107 3.73 -13.82 15.98
N ALA A 108 4.34 -13.43 17.12
CA ALA A 108 4.25 -12.08 17.66
C ALA A 108 4.82 -11.04 16.68
N TYR A 109 6.00 -11.29 16.11
CA TYR A 109 6.60 -10.44 15.08
C TYR A 109 5.66 -10.26 13.89
N THR A 110 5.15 -11.36 13.34
CA THR A 110 4.24 -11.33 12.19
C THR A 110 2.95 -10.56 12.52
N ALA A 111 2.34 -10.81 13.66
CA ALA A 111 1.12 -10.11 14.09
C ALA A 111 1.37 -8.58 14.21
N LEU A 112 2.47 -8.16 14.82
CA LEU A 112 2.82 -6.76 14.99
C LEU A 112 3.11 -6.05 13.66
N VAL A 113 3.75 -6.71 12.70
CA VAL A 113 3.99 -6.16 11.35
C VAL A 113 2.67 -5.85 10.60
N TYR A 114 1.58 -6.56 10.90
CA TYR A 114 0.27 -6.27 10.35
C TYR A 114 -0.56 -5.28 11.19
N LEU A 115 -0.36 -5.26 12.50
CA LEU A 115 -1.11 -4.39 13.41
C LEU A 115 -0.56 -2.96 13.44
N VAL A 116 0.76 -2.80 13.54
CA VAL A 116 1.43 -1.49 13.71
C VAL A 116 1.17 -0.52 12.54
N PRO A 117 1.00 -0.95 11.26
CA PRO A 117 0.59 -0.06 10.17
C PRO A 117 -0.72 0.69 10.40
N VAL A 118 -1.67 0.12 11.14
CA VAL A 118 -2.91 0.81 11.50
C VAL A 118 -2.60 2.01 12.39
N ILE A 119 -1.74 1.82 13.38
CA ILE A 119 -1.30 2.89 14.30
C ILE A 119 -0.45 3.91 13.53
N GLY A 120 0.50 3.44 12.70
CA GLY A 120 1.36 4.27 11.88
C GLY A 120 0.59 5.15 10.89
N GLY A 121 -0.49 4.62 10.29
CA GLY A 121 -1.41 5.38 9.44
C GLY A 121 -2.10 6.50 10.21
N VAL A 122 -2.70 6.21 11.37
CA VAL A 122 -3.36 7.21 12.21
C VAL A 122 -2.41 8.32 12.65
N ILE A 123 -1.19 7.97 13.06
CA ILE A 123 -0.17 8.95 13.47
C ILE A 123 0.24 9.82 12.26
N ALA A 124 0.42 9.21 11.10
CA ALA A 124 0.77 9.92 9.89
C ALA A 124 -0.32 10.91 9.47
N ASP A 125 -1.58 10.48 9.49
CA ASP A 125 -2.70 11.32 9.07
C ASP A 125 -2.94 12.50 10.01
N ARG A 126 -2.73 12.31 11.32
CA ARG A 126 -2.97 13.35 12.31
C ARG A 126 -1.81 14.31 12.52
N TYR A 127 -0.56 13.83 12.47
CA TYR A 127 0.58 14.59 12.99
C TYR A 127 1.73 14.78 11.98
N LEU A 128 2.09 13.76 11.19
CA LEU A 128 3.32 13.77 10.40
C LEU A 128 3.12 14.11 8.93
N GLY A 129 2.01 13.66 8.36
CA GLY A 129 1.80 13.61 6.91
C GLY A 129 2.54 12.43 6.26
N ALA A 130 2.01 11.92 5.14
CA ALA A 130 2.49 10.70 4.49
C ALA A 130 3.99 10.73 4.14
N ARG A 131 4.52 11.86 3.63
CA ARG A 131 5.95 11.96 3.25
C ARG A 131 6.88 11.77 4.44
N LYS A 132 6.64 12.50 5.53
CA LYS A 132 7.49 12.41 6.74
C LYS A 132 7.36 11.02 7.38
N ALA A 133 6.15 10.44 7.39
CA ALA A 133 5.91 9.11 7.92
C ALA A 133 6.68 8.04 7.14
N VAL A 134 6.67 8.08 5.80
CA VAL A 134 7.45 7.15 4.96
C VAL A 134 8.94 7.34 5.18
N THR A 135 9.44 8.58 5.22
CA THR A 135 10.87 8.84 5.49
C THR A 135 11.29 8.33 6.87
N PHE A 136 10.49 8.61 7.90
CA PHE A 136 10.74 8.11 9.25
C PHE A 136 10.73 6.59 9.32
N GLY A 137 9.72 5.95 8.70
CA GLY A 137 9.63 4.50 8.61
C GLY A 137 10.82 3.88 7.88
N SER A 138 11.30 4.50 6.80
CA SER A 138 12.48 4.03 6.06
C SER A 138 13.75 4.11 6.90
N ILE A 139 13.93 5.17 7.69
CA ILE A 139 15.08 5.30 8.60
C ILE A 139 15.04 4.20 9.68
N LEU A 140 13.87 3.94 10.28
CA LEU A 140 13.71 2.86 11.25
C LEU A 140 14.04 1.49 10.64
N LEU A 141 13.61 1.23 9.40
CA LEU A 141 13.92 0.01 8.67
C LEU A 141 15.42 -0.15 8.46
N VAL A 142 16.11 0.90 8.00
CA VAL A 142 17.57 0.88 7.80
C VAL A 142 18.28 0.59 9.13
N LEU A 143 17.92 1.28 10.21
CA LEU A 143 18.52 1.06 11.53
C LEU A 143 18.23 -0.35 12.05
N GLY A 144 17.01 -0.85 11.86
CA GLY A 144 16.63 -2.19 12.27
C GLY A 144 17.42 -3.27 11.52
N HIS A 145 17.52 -3.18 10.20
CA HIS A 145 18.33 -4.13 9.41
C HIS A 145 19.82 -4.02 9.71
N PHE A 146 20.32 -2.80 9.92
CA PHE A 146 21.70 -2.59 10.33
C PHE A 146 21.98 -3.20 11.70
N GLY A 147 21.03 -3.06 12.65
CA GLY A 147 21.14 -3.70 13.96
C GLY A 147 21.12 -5.24 13.88
N MET A 148 20.37 -5.82 12.94
CA MET A 148 20.40 -7.27 12.69
C MET A 148 21.76 -7.78 12.20
N ALA A 149 22.59 -6.93 11.59
CA ALA A 149 23.95 -7.30 11.17
C ALA A 149 24.92 -7.52 12.35
N PHE A 150 24.56 -7.06 13.55
CA PHE A 150 25.33 -7.33 14.77
C PHE A 150 24.90 -8.67 15.37
N GLU A 151 25.30 -9.74 14.74
CA GLU A 151 24.85 -11.10 15.04
C GLU A 151 25.39 -11.62 16.39
N GLY A 152 26.63 -11.31 16.71
CA GLY A 152 27.30 -11.78 17.93
C GLY A 152 27.63 -13.27 17.94
N PRO A 153 28.16 -13.79 19.06
CA PRO A 153 28.47 -15.21 19.17
C PRO A 153 27.19 -16.05 19.25
N PRO A 154 27.17 -17.23 18.60
CA PRO A 154 26.06 -18.16 18.70
C PRO A 154 25.88 -18.63 20.16
N ALA A 155 24.66 -19.01 20.49
CA ALA A 155 24.39 -19.62 21.80
C ALA A 155 25.13 -20.94 21.95
N MET A 156 25.63 -21.20 23.13
CA MET A 156 26.34 -22.43 23.47
C MET A 156 25.46 -23.32 24.33
N LEU A 157 25.51 -24.62 24.05
CA LEU A 157 24.87 -25.65 24.85
C LEU A 157 25.97 -26.37 25.68
N ASP A 158 25.88 -26.23 26.99
CA ASP A 158 26.76 -26.92 27.94
C ASP A 158 25.91 -27.87 28.79
N GLY A 159 25.91 -29.14 28.43
CA GLY A 159 24.96 -30.11 28.97
C GLY A 159 23.50 -29.75 28.61
N GLU A 160 22.69 -29.47 29.64
CA GLU A 160 21.29 -29.01 29.47
C GLU A 160 21.13 -27.47 29.53
N ILE A 161 22.23 -26.74 29.78
CA ILE A 161 22.21 -25.28 29.99
C ILE A 161 22.54 -24.59 28.66
N VAL A 162 21.61 -23.72 28.21
CA VAL A 162 21.84 -22.87 27.03
C VAL A 162 22.30 -21.49 27.48
N THR A 163 23.54 -21.14 27.16
CA THR A 163 24.14 -19.83 27.42
C THR A 163 24.02 -18.93 26.21
N ARG A 164 23.45 -17.73 26.36
CA ARG A 164 23.24 -16.74 25.30
C ARG A 164 23.88 -15.41 25.69
N SER A 165 24.42 -14.69 24.73
CA SER A 165 24.85 -13.32 24.93
C SER A 165 23.61 -12.42 25.09
N GLN A 166 23.37 -11.91 26.29
CA GLN A 166 22.20 -11.04 26.59
C GLN A 166 22.25 -9.74 25.80
N THR A 167 23.42 -9.16 25.60
CA THR A 167 23.59 -7.92 24.82
C THR A 167 23.15 -8.11 23.37
N HIS A 168 23.60 -9.19 22.71
CA HIS A 168 23.23 -9.45 21.34
C HIS A 168 21.76 -9.83 21.18
N LEU A 169 21.19 -10.53 22.17
CA LEU A 169 19.77 -10.83 22.22
C LEU A 169 18.93 -9.55 22.35
N GLN A 170 19.35 -8.58 23.15
CA GLN A 170 18.68 -7.28 23.28
C GLN A 170 18.79 -6.47 21.98
N ILE A 171 19.97 -6.43 21.34
CA ILE A 171 20.15 -5.78 20.02
C ILE A 171 19.23 -6.41 18.99
N PHE A 172 19.13 -7.73 18.97
CA PHE A 172 18.25 -8.47 18.07
C PHE A 172 16.77 -8.08 18.25
N PHE A 173 16.25 -8.10 19.48
CA PHE A 173 14.86 -7.70 19.73
C PHE A 173 14.60 -6.22 19.47
N LEU A 174 15.56 -5.35 19.77
CA LEU A 174 15.48 -3.93 19.42
C LEU A 174 15.41 -3.76 17.90
N SER A 175 16.23 -4.49 17.16
CA SER A 175 16.24 -4.48 15.69
C SER A 175 14.90 -4.93 15.11
N LEU A 176 14.31 -6.01 15.65
CA LEU A 176 12.96 -6.44 15.27
C LEU A 176 11.91 -5.36 15.57
N ALA A 177 11.98 -4.70 16.72
CA ALA A 177 11.06 -3.62 17.07
C ALA A 177 11.19 -2.42 16.13
N LEU A 178 12.42 -2.04 15.74
CA LEU A 178 12.67 -0.98 14.76
C LEU A 178 12.11 -1.34 13.38
N ILE A 179 12.27 -2.60 12.94
CA ILE A 179 11.70 -3.10 11.68
C ILE A 179 10.17 -3.04 11.73
N ILE A 180 9.55 -3.52 12.79
CA ILE A 180 8.08 -3.47 12.98
C ILE A 180 7.58 -2.03 12.90
N GLY A 181 8.21 -1.12 13.64
CA GLY A 181 7.87 0.31 13.61
C GLY A 181 8.07 0.91 12.22
N GLY A 182 9.18 0.59 11.58
CA GLY A 182 9.50 1.08 10.23
C GLY A 182 8.49 0.64 9.18
N VAL A 183 8.15 -0.65 9.14
CA VAL A 183 7.08 -1.19 8.27
C VAL A 183 5.75 -0.51 8.59
N GLY A 184 5.45 -0.28 9.87
CA GLY A 184 4.24 0.35 10.32
C GLY A 184 4.02 1.73 9.71
N PHE A 185 5.04 2.58 9.73
CA PHE A 185 4.96 3.92 9.13
C PHE A 185 5.06 3.91 7.60
N LEU A 186 5.88 3.06 7.02
CA LEU A 186 6.08 2.99 5.59
C LEU A 186 4.85 2.42 4.87
N LYS A 187 4.43 1.22 5.25
CA LYS A 187 3.40 0.44 4.55
C LYS A 187 2.05 1.15 4.47
N ALA A 188 1.62 1.81 5.55
CA ALA A 188 0.35 2.53 5.60
C ALA A 188 0.33 3.75 4.67
N ASN A 189 1.49 4.37 4.43
CA ASN A 189 1.56 5.69 3.83
C ASN A 189 2.12 5.72 2.40
N ILE A 190 2.87 4.69 1.98
CA ILE A 190 3.53 4.68 0.67
C ILE A 190 2.52 4.67 -0.49
N SER A 191 1.45 3.91 -0.39
CA SER A 191 0.37 3.87 -1.40
C SER A 191 -0.35 5.22 -1.52
N THR A 192 -0.50 5.95 -0.41
CA THR A 192 -1.04 7.31 -0.41
C THR A 192 -0.15 8.26 -1.22
N ILE A 193 1.18 8.11 -1.13
CA ILE A 193 2.12 8.90 -1.93
C ILE A 193 1.99 8.55 -3.41
N VAL A 194 1.87 7.27 -3.77
CA VAL A 194 1.61 6.85 -5.17
C VAL A 194 0.37 7.54 -5.71
N GLY A 195 -0.74 7.52 -4.96
CA GLY A 195 -1.98 8.18 -5.36
C GLY A 195 -1.86 9.70 -5.57
N ARG A 196 -0.94 10.35 -4.85
CA ARG A 196 -0.66 11.80 -4.96
C ARG A 196 0.27 12.18 -6.12
N LEU A 197 0.89 11.22 -6.79
CA LEU A 197 1.68 11.47 -7.99
C LEU A 197 0.81 11.76 -9.22
N TYR A 198 -0.46 11.42 -9.16
CA TYR A 198 -1.42 11.57 -10.25
C TYR A 198 -2.55 12.51 -9.84
N ALA A 199 -3.06 13.29 -10.80
CA ALA A 199 -4.31 14.02 -10.62
C ALA A 199 -5.46 13.03 -10.39
N GLN A 200 -6.54 13.50 -9.76
CA GLN A 200 -7.65 12.64 -9.36
C GLN A 200 -8.34 11.96 -10.56
N ASN A 201 -8.35 12.62 -11.72
CA ASN A 201 -8.94 12.13 -12.96
C ASN A 201 -7.89 11.72 -14.03
N ASP A 202 -6.62 11.51 -13.62
CA ASP A 202 -5.57 11.07 -14.55
C ASP A 202 -5.82 9.62 -14.95
N PRO A 203 -6.04 9.30 -16.24
CA PRO A 203 -6.31 7.94 -16.71
C PRO A 203 -5.13 6.98 -16.47
N ARG A 204 -3.92 7.51 -16.24
CA ARG A 204 -2.71 6.72 -15.96
C ARG A 204 -2.59 6.29 -14.50
N ARG A 205 -3.45 6.79 -13.62
CA ARG A 205 -3.37 6.52 -12.18
C ARG A 205 -3.49 5.03 -11.88
N ASP A 206 -4.41 4.33 -12.51
CA ASP A 206 -4.63 2.89 -12.29
C ASP A 206 -3.46 2.06 -12.79
N SER A 207 -2.90 2.38 -13.95
CA SER A 207 -1.68 1.73 -14.44
C SER A 207 -0.47 2.04 -13.55
N GLY A 208 -0.39 3.23 -12.96
CA GLY A 208 0.62 3.58 -11.99
C GLY A 208 0.55 2.72 -10.72
N PHE A 209 -0.64 2.47 -10.20
CA PHE A 209 -0.83 1.53 -9.08
C PHE A 209 -0.49 0.09 -9.49
N THR A 210 -0.81 -0.32 -10.72
CA THR A 210 -0.43 -1.65 -11.23
C THR A 210 1.08 -1.84 -11.26
N ILE A 211 1.83 -0.84 -11.74
CA ILE A 211 3.30 -0.85 -11.72
C ILE A 211 3.81 -0.92 -10.27
N PHE A 212 3.25 -0.13 -9.37
CA PHE A 212 3.64 -0.14 -7.96
C PHE A 212 3.42 -1.52 -7.32
N TYR A 213 2.26 -2.14 -7.52
CA TYR A 213 1.97 -3.49 -7.01
C TYR A 213 2.81 -4.59 -7.65
N MET A 214 3.25 -4.41 -8.90
CA MET A 214 4.21 -5.31 -9.53
C MET A 214 5.54 -5.31 -8.76
N GLY A 215 5.99 -4.17 -8.21
CA GLY A 215 7.16 -4.09 -7.34
C GLY A 215 7.03 -4.96 -6.10
N ILE A 216 5.86 -4.95 -5.44
CA ILE A 216 5.56 -5.80 -4.28
C ILE A 216 5.75 -7.28 -4.62
N ASN A 217 5.13 -7.72 -5.72
CA ASN A 217 5.17 -9.12 -6.14
C ASN A 217 6.58 -9.54 -6.57
N LEU A 218 7.29 -8.68 -7.27
CA LEU A 218 8.67 -8.94 -7.71
C LEU A 218 9.62 -9.08 -6.49
N GLY A 219 9.50 -8.19 -5.51
CA GLY A 219 10.29 -8.27 -4.27
C GLY A 219 10.03 -9.55 -3.50
N ALA A 220 8.75 -9.95 -3.36
CA ALA A 220 8.38 -11.20 -2.72
C ALA A 220 8.90 -12.44 -3.48
N PHE A 221 8.84 -12.42 -4.80
CA PHE A 221 9.33 -13.50 -5.65
C PHE A 221 10.85 -13.68 -5.53
N ILE A 222 11.62 -12.58 -5.63
CA ILE A 222 13.09 -12.63 -5.52
C ILE A 222 13.52 -13.11 -4.13
N ALA A 223 12.77 -12.78 -3.07
CA ALA A 223 13.07 -13.22 -1.71
C ALA A 223 12.87 -14.72 -1.50
N ALA A 224 12.13 -15.39 -2.37
CA ALA A 224 11.84 -16.84 -2.30
C ALA A 224 12.86 -17.70 -3.09
N LEU A 225 13.72 -17.05 -3.91
CA LEU A 225 14.78 -17.72 -4.67
C LEU A 225 16.04 -17.92 -3.82
#